data_f2fdbd753350f982abee0ec3ec791295
#
_entry.id   f2fdbd753350f982abee0ec3ec791295
#
_cell.length_a   1.000
_cell.length_b   1.000
_cell.length_c   1.000
_cell.angle_alpha   90.00
_cell.angle_beta   90.00
_cell.angle_gamma   90.00
#
_symmetry.space_group_name_H-M   'P 1'
#
loop_
_entity.id
_entity.type
_entity.pdbx_description
1 polymer ?
#
loop_
_entity_poly.entity_id
_entity_poly.type
_entity_poly.pdbx_seq_one_letter_code
_entity_poly.pdbx_strand_id
1 'polypeptide(L)'
;LYQVTKAVKSPSYGALKPLLDDDNLEEIMYNHPDKAVMVAHRKHGMCVTNVKLTSEEATGIIQKVGKYVGRKVGPGNLLLDGRLPDGSRVNATIPPVSPNGPTMTIRKQMNDPLTVVNLMKFGTMSPRLAALLWMFADGMGSAPSNILVAGGTGSGKTTTLNVLGLFIPSKDRLITIEDVTEVQLKHEHHVQLETFN
;
A
#
# COMPACT_ATOMS: atom_id res chain seq x y z
N LEU A 1 -23.97 -0.55 4.98
CA LEU A 1 -23.55 -0.16 3.62
C LEU A 1 -22.85 1.19 3.72
N TYR A 2 -21.53 1.19 3.65
CA TYR A 2 -20.75 2.42 3.57
C TYR A 2 -20.93 3.00 2.16
N GLN A 3 -21.57 4.14 2.04
CA GLN A 3 -21.69 4.87 0.78
C GLN A 3 -20.44 5.72 0.60
N VAL A 4 -19.54 5.30 -0.28
CA VAL A 4 -18.45 6.17 -0.74
C VAL A 4 -19.09 7.26 -1.62
N THR A 5 -18.92 8.50 -1.20
CA THR A 5 -19.50 9.70 -1.81
C THR A 5 -19.08 9.90 -3.26
N LYS A 6 -20.05 10.40 -4.06
CA LYS A 6 -20.02 10.81 -5.47
C LYS A 6 -18.67 10.88 -6.17
N ALA A 7 -18.52 10.07 -7.23
CA ALA A 7 -17.43 10.15 -8.18
C ALA A 7 -17.34 11.55 -8.83
N VAL A 8 -16.36 12.33 -8.43
CA VAL A 8 -15.91 13.51 -9.16
C VAL A 8 -15.04 13.03 -10.31
N LYS A 9 -15.36 13.41 -11.54
CA LYS A 9 -14.56 13.05 -12.73
C LYS A 9 -13.17 13.67 -12.61
N SER A 10 -12.16 12.83 -12.35
CA SER A 10 -10.75 13.23 -12.39
C SER A 10 -10.12 12.80 -13.72
N PRO A 11 -9.29 13.63 -14.34
CA PRO A 11 -8.73 13.34 -15.68
C PRO A 11 -7.80 12.12 -15.73
N SER A 12 -7.23 11.72 -14.58
CA SER A 12 -6.20 10.66 -14.54
C SER A 12 -6.77 9.26 -14.27
N TYR A 13 -7.70 9.10 -13.32
CA TYR A 13 -8.22 7.80 -12.85
C TYR A 13 -9.74 7.69 -12.97
N GLY A 14 -10.41 8.66 -13.60
CA GLY A 14 -11.85 8.67 -13.81
C GLY A 14 -12.63 8.50 -12.51
N ALA A 15 -13.60 7.59 -12.51
CA ALA A 15 -14.46 7.32 -11.37
C ALA A 15 -13.74 6.68 -10.16
N LEU A 16 -12.50 6.19 -10.32
CA LEU A 16 -11.70 5.64 -9.23
C LEU A 16 -11.00 6.71 -8.39
N LYS A 17 -10.89 7.95 -8.86
CA LYS A 17 -10.14 9.01 -8.17
C LYS A 17 -10.62 9.23 -6.74
N PRO A 18 -11.94 9.31 -6.42
CA PRO A 18 -12.41 9.46 -5.05
C PRO A 18 -12.03 8.29 -4.14
N LEU A 19 -11.95 7.06 -4.69
CA LEU A 19 -11.52 5.90 -3.94
C LEU A 19 -10.02 5.95 -3.66
N LEU A 20 -9.23 6.45 -4.61
CA LEU A 20 -7.80 6.65 -4.43
C LEU A 20 -7.48 7.72 -3.38
N ASP A 21 -8.33 8.75 -3.27
CA ASP A 21 -8.15 9.85 -2.32
C ASP A 21 -8.66 9.53 -0.90
N ASP A 22 -9.43 8.45 -0.70
CA ASP A 22 -9.96 8.08 0.60
C ASP A 22 -8.94 7.24 1.41
N ASP A 23 -8.29 7.85 2.39
CA ASP A 23 -7.27 7.21 3.25
C ASP A 23 -7.81 6.07 4.14
N ASN A 24 -9.14 5.93 4.25
CA ASN A 24 -9.75 4.81 4.95
C ASN A 24 -9.77 3.52 4.13
N LEU A 25 -9.43 3.59 2.84
CA LEU A 25 -9.37 2.43 1.96
C LEU A 25 -7.94 1.88 1.90
N GLU A 26 -7.83 0.56 2.02
CA GLU A 26 -6.57 -0.18 1.89
C GLU A 26 -6.40 -0.75 0.50
N GLU A 27 -7.49 -1.19 -0.11
CA GLU A 27 -7.45 -1.86 -1.40
C GLU A 27 -8.68 -1.49 -2.24
N ILE A 28 -8.48 -1.33 -3.54
CA ILE A 28 -9.52 -1.05 -4.52
C ILE A 28 -9.46 -2.17 -5.56
N MET A 29 -10.59 -2.87 -5.75
CA MET A 29 -10.66 -4.06 -6.61
C MET A 29 -11.76 -3.89 -7.65
N TYR A 30 -11.34 -3.86 -8.90
CA TYR A 30 -12.22 -3.97 -10.06
C TYR A 30 -12.07 -5.37 -10.66
N ASN A 31 -13.07 -6.21 -10.45
CA ASN A 31 -13.01 -7.63 -10.75
C ASN A 31 -13.75 -8.02 -12.05
N HIS A 32 -14.69 -7.21 -12.50
CA HIS A 32 -15.51 -7.54 -13.66
C HIS A 32 -16.19 -6.29 -14.23
N PRO A 33 -16.33 -6.16 -15.57
CA PRO A 33 -17.15 -5.15 -16.20
C PRO A 33 -18.58 -5.14 -15.63
N ASP A 34 -19.17 -3.96 -15.55
CA ASP A 34 -20.55 -3.72 -15.09
C ASP A 34 -20.87 -4.09 -13.63
N LYS A 35 -19.91 -4.70 -12.92
CA LYS A 35 -20.01 -4.91 -11.47
C LYS A 35 -19.46 -3.70 -10.72
N ALA A 36 -20.00 -3.48 -9.53
CA ALA A 36 -19.52 -2.44 -8.66
C ALA A 36 -18.08 -2.74 -8.22
N VAL A 37 -17.26 -1.70 -8.18
CA VAL A 37 -15.91 -1.77 -7.60
C VAL A 37 -16.03 -2.14 -6.14
N MET A 38 -15.21 -3.08 -5.69
CA MET A 38 -15.10 -3.47 -4.29
C MET A 38 -13.89 -2.78 -3.65
N VAL A 39 -13.97 -2.56 -2.35
CA VAL A 39 -12.88 -1.94 -1.59
C VAL A 39 -12.69 -2.66 -0.25
N ALA A 40 -11.45 -2.73 0.21
CA ALA A 40 -11.14 -3.08 1.59
C ALA A 40 -11.05 -1.79 2.40
N HIS A 41 -11.98 -1.63 3.35
CA HIS A 41 -12.03 -0.47 4.23
C HIS A 41 -11.44 -0.82 5.59
N ARG A 42 -10.57 0.03 6.15
CA ARG A 42 -9.82 -0.22 7.41
C ARG A 42 -10.68 -0.63 8.59
N LYS A 43 -11.88 -0.06 8.73
CA LYS A 43 -12.79 -0.34 9.85
C LYS A 43 -13.90 -1.33 9.52
N HIS A 44 -14.31 -1.41 8.27
CA HIS A 44 -15.50 -2.16 7.85
C HIS A 44 -15.18 -3.40 7.02
N GLY A 45 -13.89 -3.66 6.74
CA GLY A 45 -13.48 -4.78 5.89
C GLY A 45 -13.92 -4.62 4.45
N MET A 46 -14.35 -5.69 3.83
CA MET A 46 -14.79 -5.70 2.43
C MET A 46 -16.11 -4.97 2.24
N CYS A 47 -16.11 -3.96 1.39
CA CYS A 47 -17.27 -3.13 1.06
C CYS A 47 -17.50 -3.09 -0.45
N VAL A 48 -18.76 -2.91 -0.84
CA VAL A 48 -19.17 -2.69 -2.22
C VAL A 48 -19.44 -1.20 -2.41
N THR A 49 -18.85 -0.60 -3.42
CA THR A 49 -19.05 0.81 -3.75
C THR A 49 -20.23 1.00 -4.71
N ASN A 50 -20.62 2.23 -4.98
CA ASN A 50 -21.54 2.59 -6.05
C ASN A 50 -20.83 2.90 -7.38
N VAL A 51 -19.50 2.73 -7.45
CA VAL A 51 -18.70 2.96 -8.65
C VAL A 51 -18.78 1.73 -9.55
N LYS A 52 -19.15 1.95 -10.81
CA LYS A 52 -19.10 0.93 -11.87
C LYS A 52 -18.29 1.48 -13.02
N LEU A 53 -17.54 0.59 -13.68
CA LEU A 53 -16.76 0.91 -14.86
C LEU A 53 -17.14 -0.06 -15.97
N THR A 54 -17.23 0.45 -17.18
CA THR A 54 -17.26 -0.39 -18.38
C THR A 54 -15.91 -1.00 -18.66
N SER A 55 -15.86 -2.04 -19.49
CA SER A 55 -14.62 -2.67 -19.93
C SER A 55 -13.66 -1.66 -20.59
N GLU A 56 -14.20 -0.73 -21.36
CA GLU A 56 -13.45 0.29 -22.07
C GLU A 56 -12.84 1.32 -21.11
N GLU A 57 -13.63 1.80 -20.15
CA GLU A 57 -13.16 2.73 -19.11
C GLU A 57 -12.04 2.10 -18.27
N ALA A 58 -12.24 0.86 -17.83
CA ALA A 58 -11.24 0.13 -17.06
C ALA A 58 -9.95 -0.09 -17.85
N THR A 59 -10.05 -0.53 -19.11
CA THR A 59 -8.88 -0.69 -20.00
C THR A 59 -8.16 0.64 -20.21
N GLY A 60 -8.91 1.72 -20.40
CA GLY A 60 -8.33 3.05 -20.54
C GLY A 60 -7.59 3.53 -19.28
N ILE A 61 -8.09 3.20 -18.08
CA ILE A 61 -7.41 3.48 -16.82
C ILE A 61 -6.14 2.63 -16.72
N ILE A 62 -6.22 1.31 -16.97
CA ILE A 62 -5.08 0.39 -16.94
C ILE A 62 -3.96 0.86 -17.88
N GLN A 63 -4.29 1.28 -19.09
CA GLN A 63 -3.31 1.80 -20.06
C GLN A 63 -2.65 3.10 -19.58
N LYS A 64 -3.42 4.02 -18.97
CA LYS A 64 -2.87 5.25 -18.38
C LYS A 64 -1.92 4.93 -17.23
N VAL A 65 -2.34 4.03 -16.33
CA VAL A 65 -1.49 3.55 -15.23
C VAL A 65 -0.23 2.89 -15.76
N GLY A 66 -0.35 2.02 -16.77
CA GLY A 66 0.79 1.39 -17.43
C GLY A 66 1.78 2.43 -17.96
N LYS A 67 1.29 3.51 -18.56
CA LYS A 67 2.13 4.62 -19.03
C LYS A 67 2.88 5.32 -17.89
N TYR A 68 2.24 5.50 -16.71
CA TYR A 68 2.90 6.08 -15.53
C TYR A 68 4.01 5.18 -14.97
N VAL A 69 3.78 3.88 -14.92
CA VAL A 69 4.78 2.92 -14.40
C VAL A 69 5.81 2.50 -15.47
N GLY A 70 5.81 3.14 -16.63
CA GLY A 70 6.76 2.87 -17.71
C GLY A 70 6.52 1.53 -18.43
N ARG A 71 5.35 0.90 -18.25
CA ARG A 71 4.98 -0.37 -18.88
C ARG A 71 3.83 -0.19 -19.86
N LYS A 72 4.04 -0.59 -21.11
CA LYS A 72 2.99 -0.55 -22.13
C LYS A 72 2.10 -1.78 -21.97
N VAL A 73 0.79 -1.56 -21.70
CA VAL A 73 -0.23 -2.61 -21.63
C VAL A 73 -0.99 -2.68 -22.95
N GLY A 74 -1.07 -3.85 -23.54
CA GLY A 74 -1.70 -4.07 -24.84
C GLY A 74 -1.27 -5.42 -25.47
N PRO A 75 -1.47 -5.61 -26.79
CA PRO A 75 -1.05 -6.83 -27.47
C PRO A 75 0.43 -7.13 -27.19
N GLY A 76 0.71 -8.31 -26.65
CA GLY A 76 2.06 -8.75 -26.26
C GLY A 76 2.44 -8.48 -24.79
N ASN A 77 1.72 -7.61 -24.07
CA ASN A 77 1.89 -7.44 -22.62
C ASN A 77 0.53 -7.23 -21.96
N LEU A 78 -0.07 -8.32 -21.52
CA LEU A 78 -1.45 -8.38 -21.00
C LEU A 78 -1.56 -8.19 -19.49
N LEU A 79 -0.41 -8.12 -18.83
CA LEU A 79 -0.28 -7.97 -17.37
C LEU A 79 0.35 -6.64 -17.05
N LEU A 80 -0.16 -5.99 -16.02
CA LEU A 80 0.44 -4.82 -15.41
C LEU A 80 0.71 -5.12 -13.95
N ASP A 81 1.95 -5.06 -13.55
CA ASP A 81 2.37 -4.99 -12.15
C ASP A 81 3.31 -3.81 -12.00
N GLY A 82 3.02 -2.91 -11.08
CA GLY A 82 3.82 -1.70 -10.92
C GLY A 82 3.37 -0.85 -9.73
N ARG A 83 4.04 0.31 -9.59
CA ARG A 83 3.73 1.30 -8.57
C ARG A 83 3.23 2.58 -9.16
N LEU A 84 2.23 3.13 -8.51
CA LEU A 84 1.75 4.49 -8.76
C LEU A 84 2.71 5.52 -8.14
N PRO A 85 2.66 6.79 -8.57
CA PRO A 85 3.50 7.84 -8.01
C PRO A 85 3.34 8.07 -6.50
N ASP A 86 2.18 7.71 -5.95
CA ASP A 86 1.89 7.76 -4.51
C ASP A 86 2.43 6.54 -3.73
N GLY A 87 3.15 5.64 -4.41
CA GLY A 87 3.68 4.40 -3.83
C GLY A 87 2.69 3.22 -3.82
N SER A 88 1.42 3.42 -4.14
CA SER A 88 0.41 2.37 -4.21
C SER A 88 0.78 1.32 -5.26
N ARG A 89 0.62 0.04 -4.93
CA ARG A 89 0.87 -1.06 -5.87
C ARG A 89 -0.36 -1.31 -6.73
N VAL A 90 -0.17 -1.45 -8.02
CA VAL A 90 -1.21 -1.80 -8.97
C VAL A 90 -0.88 -3.11 -9.67
N ASN A 91 -1.85 -4.02 -9.68
CA ASN A 91 -1.85 -5.22 -10.51
C ASN A 91 -3.10 -5.18 -11.39
N ALA A 92 -2.94 -5.40 -12.70
CA ALA A 92 -4.07 -5.43 -13.60
C ALA A 92 -3.84 -6.43 -14.74
N THR A 93 -4.94 -6.95 -15.27
CA THR A 93 -4.94 -7.86 -16.40
C THR A 93 -5.95 -7.42 -17.45
N ILE A 94 -5.66 -7.74 -18.69
CA ILE A 94 -6.59 -7.53 -19.81
C ILE A 94 -6.83 -8.84 -20.57
N PRO A 95 -7.93 -8.96 -21.31
CA PRO A 95 -8.17 -10.13 -22.16
C PRO A 95 -7.01 -10.38 -23.13
N PRO A 96 -6.66 -11.65 -23.44
CA PRO A 96 -7.33 -12.90 -23.04
C PRO A 96 -6.92 -13.49 -21.69
N VAL A 97 -5.96 -12.90 -20.95
CA VAL A 97 -5.54 -13.40 -19.63
C VAL A 97 -6.71 -13.38 -18.64
N SER A 98 -7.54 -12.35 -18.69
CA SER A 98 -8.80 -12.24 -17.95
C SER A 98 -10.00 -12.39 -18.92
N PRO A 99 -10.51 -13.61 -19.14
CA PRO A 99 -11.50 -13.85 -20.20
C PRO A 99 -12.80 -13.06 -20.07
N ASN A 100 -13.19 -12.74 -18.86
CA ASN A 100 -14.43 -12.01 -18.56
C ASN A 100 -14.30 -10.47 -18.62
N GLY A 101 -13.17 -9.97 -19.08
CA GLY A 101 -12.87 -8.56 -19.14
C GLY A 101 -11.66 -8.14 -18.33
N PRO A 102 -11.26 -6.88 -18.38
CA PRO A 102 -10.12 -6.36 -17.60
C PRO A 102 -10.38 -6.47 -16.10
N THR A 103 -9.31 -6.72 -15.35
CA THR A 103 -9.32 -6.66 -13.88
C THR A 103 -8.23 -5.73 -13.38
N MET A 104 -8.42 -5.14 -12.21
CA MET A 104 -7.42 -4.26 -11.60
C MET A 104 -7.56 -4.26 -10.09
N THR A 105 -6.44 -4.43 -9.40
CA THR A 105 -6.34 -4.28 -7.96
C THR A 105 -5.31 -3.20 -7.66
N ILE A 106 -5.68 -2.24 -6.82
CA ILE A 106 -4.78 -1.19 -6.34
C ILE A 106 -4.69 -1.33 -4.82
N ARG A 107 -3.52 -1.73 -4.32
CA ARG A 107 -3.22 -1.74 -2.89
C ARG A 107 -2.60 -0.41 -2.51
N LYS A 108 -3.35 0.38 -1.75
CA LYS A 108 -2.94 1.74 -1.40
C LYS A 108 -1.79 1.72 -0.40
N GLN A 109 -0.82 2.60 -0.64
CA GLN A 109 0.18 2.92 0.35
C GLN A 109 -0.41 3.89 1.38
N MET A 110 -0.08 3.70 2.64
CA MET A 110 -0.49 4.61 3.71
C MET A 110 0.28 5.93 3.58
N ASN A 111 -0.40 7.07 3.56
CA ASN A 111 0.26 8.38 3.50
C ASN A 111 1.01 8.70 4.80
N ASP A 112 0.43 8.33 5.94
CA ASP A 112 1.03 8.49 7.26
C ASP A 112 1.19 7.15 7.96
N PRO A 113 2.43 6.63 8.08
CA PRO A 113 2.68 5.38 8.80
C PRO A 113 2.34 5.54 10.27
N LEU A 114 1.85 4.44 10.86
CA LEU A 114 1.52 4.41 12.28
C LEU A 114 2.76 4.66 13.13
N THR A 115 2.59 5.46 14.17
CA THR A 115 3.63 5.75 15.17
C THR A 115 3.49 4.84 16.39
N VAL A 116 4.51 4.82 17.25
CA VAL A 116 4.44 4.13 18.55
C VAL A 116 3.25 4.61 19.39
N VAL A 117 2.91 5.89 19.32
CA VAL A 117 1.77 6.47 20.05
C VAL A 117 0.44 5.89 19.54
N ASN A 118 0.32 5.67 18.23
CA ASN A 118 -0.86 5.02 17.67
C ASN A 118 -0.99 3.57 18.16
N LEU A 119 0.12 2.80 18.15
CA LEU A 119 0.10 1.41 18.63
C LEU A 119 -0.23 1.32 20.13
N MET A 120 0.23 2.26 20.94
CA MET A 120 -0.15 2.33 22.35
C MET A 120 -1.63 2.67 22.51
N LYS A 121 -2.17 3.63 21.78
CA LYS A 121 -3.59 3.99 21.80
C LYS A 121 -4.50 2.84 21.37
N PHE A 122 -4.07 2.02 20.44
CA PHE A 122 -4.80 0.82 19.98
C PHE A 122 -4.68 -0.37 20.94
N GLY A 123 -3.83 -0.25 21.97
CA GLY A 123 -3.56 -1.36 22.90
C GLY A 123 -2.68 -2.47 22.31
N THR A 124 -2.13 -2.27 21.11
CA THR A 124 -1.25 -3.24 20.45
C THR A 124 0.12 -3.31 21.12
N MET A 125 0.57 -2.21 21.70
CA MET A 125 1.87 -2.08 22.37
C MET A 125 1.70 -1.36 23.71
N SER A 126 2.22 -1.93 24.79
CA SER A 126 2.25 -1.24 26.07
C SER A 126 3.38 -0.20 26.11
N PRO A 127 3.27 0.89 26.89
CA PRO A 127 4.37 1.85 27.07
C PRO A 127 5.68 1.22 27.53
N ARG A 128 5.59 0.19 28.40
CA ARG A 128 6.76 -0.55 28.90
C ARG A 128 7.45 -1.33 27.76
N LEU A 129 6.66 -1.98 26.89
CA LEU A 129 7.20 -2.68 25.73
C LEU A 129 7.82 -1.70 24.74
N ALA A 130 7.18 -0.57 24.48
CA ALA A 130 7.71 0.47 23.62
C ALA A 130 9.06 0.98 24.10
N ALA A 131 9.19 1.27 25.41
CA ALA A 131 10.45 1.70 26.03
C ALA A 131 11.54 0.62 25.93
N LEU A 132 11.20 -0.64 26.14
CA LEU A 132 12.15 -1.75 26.00
C LEU A 132 12.66 -1.90 24.57
N LEU A 133 11.75 -1.85 23.59
CA LEU A 133 12.09 -1.92 22.16
C LEU A 133 12.94 -0.72 21.73
N TRP A 134 12.68 0.46 22.26
CA TRP A 134 13.52 1.63 22.03
C TRP A 134 14.94 1.39 22.55
N MET A 135 15.10 0.92 23.79
CA MET A 135 16.41 0.59 24.35
C MET A 135 17.18 -0.39 23.47
N PHE A 136 16.52 -1.41 22.93
CA PHE A 136 17.15 -2.38 22.03
C PHE A 136 17.51 -1.80 20.68
N ALA A 137 16.68 -0.95 20.12
CA ALA A 137 16.93 -0.35 18.81
C ALA A 137 18.00 0.77 18.85
N ASP A 138 18.01 1.56 19.93
CA ASP A 138 18.98 2.64 20.14
C ASP A 138 20.35 2.11 20.61
N GLY A 139 20.35 1.03 21.41
CA GLY A 139 21.56 0.45 22.01
C GLY A 139 22.07 1.21 23.22
N MET A 140 21.50 2.36 23.59
CA MET A 140 21.81 3.17 24.80
C MET A 140 23.30 3.37 25.06
N GLY A 141 24.05 3.74 24.01
CA GLY A 141 25.51 3.93 24.09
C GLY A 141 26.34 2.66 24.01
N SER A 142 25.70 1.51 23.85
CA SER A 142 26.29 0.22 23.50
C SER A 142 25.94 -0.15 22.05
N ALA A 143 26.11 -1.41 21.66
CA ALA A 143 25.66 -1.90 20.38
C ALA A 143 24.13 -2.12 20.38
N PRO A 144 23.40 -1.69 19.34
CA PRO A 144 22.00 -2.02 19.18
C PRO A 144 21.78 -3.52 19.04
N SER A 145 20.62 -3.99 19.47
CA SER A 145 20.26 -5.40 19.40
C SER A 145 19.78 -5.80 18.01
N ASN A 146 20.03 -7.06 17.63
CA ASN A 146 19.34 -7.66 16.50
C ASN A 146 17.91 -8.00 16.88
N ILE A 147 16.96 -7.55 16.08
CA ILE A 147 15.52 -7.75 16.34
C ILE A 147 14.89 -8.52 15.18
N LEU A 148 14.22 -9.63 15.49
CA LEU A 148 13.44 -10.40 14.53
C LEU A 148 11.95 -10.15 14.76
N VAL A 149 11.25 -9.66 13.72
CA VAL A 149 9.79 -9.50 13.71
C VAL A 149 9.17 -10.56 12.82
N ALA A 150 8.47 -11.52 13.42
CA ALA A 150 7.85 -12.65 12.71
C ALA A 150 6.34 -12.70 12.96
N GLY A 151 5.60 -13.25 11.99
CA GLY A 151 4.15 -13.41 12.09
C GLY A 151 3.51 -13.69 10.72
N GLY A 152 2.24 -14.03 10.69
CA GLY A 152 1.47 -14.27 9.48
C GLY A 152 1.20 -13.01 8.65
N THR A 153 0.58 -13.19 7.49
CA THR A 153 0.12 -12.06 6.65
C THR A 153 -0.90 -11.22 7.42
N GLY A 154 -0.81 -9.88 7.34
CA GLY A 154 -1.72 -8.96 8.04
C GLY A 154 -1.53 -8.86 9.55
N SER A 155 -0.50 -9.50 10.14
CA SER A 155 -0.24 -9.45 11.60
C SER A 155 0.42 -8.15 12.10
N GLY A 156 0.72 -7.21 11.19
CA GLY A 156 1.34 -5.92 11.54
C GLY A 156 2.87 -5.92 11.59
N LYS A 157 3.54 -6.90 10.94
CA LYS A 157 5.03 -6.96 10.89
C LYS A 157 5.64 -5.66 10.37
N THR A 158 5.24 -5.21 9.18
CA THR A 158 5.74 -3.98 8.56
C THR A 158 5.43 -2.75 9.41
N THR A 159 4.25 -2.70 10.04
CA THR A 159 3.88 -1.64 10.98
C THR A 159 4.82 -1.61 12.19
N THR A 160 5.12 -2.77 12.77
CA THR A 160 6.06 -2.87 13.89
C THR A 160 7.46 -2.46 13.48
N LEU A 161 7.92 -2.89 12.29
CA LEU A 161 9.22 -2.52 11.75
C LEU A 161 9.33 -1.01 11.51
N ASN A 162 8.29 -0.38 10.98
CA ASN A 162 8.22 1.09 10.84
C ASN A 162 8.37 1.80 12.19
N VAL A 163 7.70 1.29 13.23
CA VAL A 163 7.82 1.86 14.59
C VAL A 163 9.22 1.66 15.17
N LEU A 164 9.84 0.49 14.98
CA LEU A 164 11.21 0.23 15.41
C LEU A 164 12.21 1.17 14.72
N GLY A 165 12.01 1.42 13.43
CA GLY A 165 12.83 2.35 12.68
C GLY A 165 12.80 3.79 13.20
N LEU A 166 11.68 4.20 13.84
CA LEU A 166 11.59 5.52 14.49
C LEU A 166 12.45 5.64 15.77
N PHE A 167 12.89 4.53 16.33
CA PHE A 167 13.73 4.50 17.53
C PHE A 167 15.22 4.60 17.21
N ILE A 168 15.59 4.40 15.94
CA ILE A 168 17.00 4.45 15.51
C ILE A 168 17.45 5.92 15.50
N PRO A 169 18.63 6.23 16.07
CA PRO A 169 19.14 7.60 16.11
C PRO A 169 19.28 8.21 14.71
N SER A 170 18.92 9.48 14.55
CA SER A 170 18.93 10.19 13.25
C SER A 170 20.31 10.30 12.59
N LYS A 171 21.40 10.15 13.36
CA LYS A 171 22.79 10.13 12.89
C LYS A 171 23.16 8.82 12.18
N ASP A 172 22.43 7.76 12.43
CA ASP A 172 22.76 6.43 11.92
C ASP A 172 22.23 6.28 10.48
N ARG A 173 22.95 5.56 9.66
CA ARG A 173 22.52 5.26 8.29
C ARG A 173 21.64 4.03 8.27
N LEU A 174 20.41 4.21 7.86
CA LEU A 174 19.45 3.12 7.65
C LEU A 174 19.54 2.59 6.21
N ILE A 175 19.53 1.29 6.07
CA ILE A 175 19.42 0.61 4.78
C ILE A 175 18.27 -0.41 4.91
N THR A 176 17.23 -0.26 4.11
CA THR A 176 16.19 -1.29 3.97
C THR A 176 16.38 -2.06 2.68
N ILE A 177 16.18 -3.38 2.73
CA ILE A 177 16.23 -4.28 1.58
C ILE A 177 14.94 -5.07 1.61
N GLU A 178 14.12 -4.90 0.59
CA GLU A 178 12.75 -5.39 0.54
C GLU A 178 12.46 -6.06 -0.80
N ASP A 179 11.61 -7.09 -0.84
CA ASP A 179 11.12 -7.64 -2.09
C ASP A 179 10.18 -6.67 -2.79
N VAL A 180 9.39 -5.96 -2.00
CA VAL A 180 8.54 -4.85 -2.42
C VAL A 180 8.64 -3.78 -1.36
N THR A 181 8.95 -2.55 -1.76
CA THR A 181 9.14 -1.43 -0.84
C THR A 181 7.83 -1.10 -0.12
N GLU A 182 7.72 -1.48 1.16
CA GLU A 182 6.57 -1.22 2.04
C GLU A 182 6.94 -0.39 3.27
N VAL A 183 8.22 -0.43 3.65
CA VAL A 183 8.74 0.26 4.82
C VAL A 183 8.78 1.76 4.57
N GLN A 184 8.18 2.54 5.47
CA GLN A 184 8.09 4.00 5.40
C GLN A 184 8.75 4.61 6.63
N LEU A 185 10.02 4.92 6.51
CA LEU A 185 10.78 5.56 7.59
C LEU A 185 11.01 7.03 7.26
N LYS A 186 10.51 7.92 8.12
CA LYS A 186 10.82 9.35 8.07
C LYS A 186 12.20 9.58 8.71
N HIS A 187 13.26 9.11 8.03
CA HIS A 187 14.64 9.19 8.49
C HIS A 187 15.51 9.84 7.40
N GLU A 188 16.22 10.89 7.72
CA GLU A 188 16.98 11.69 6.73
C GLU A 188 18.08 10.88 6.04
N HIS A 189 18.71 9.95 6.79
CA HIS A 189 19.81 9.12 6.27
C HIS A 189 19.32 7.71 5.97
N HIS A 190 18.30 7.57 5.11
CA HIS A 190 17.69 6.30 4.71
C HIS A 190 17.99 5.96 3.25
N VAL A 191 18.47 4.75 3.00
CA VAL A 191 18.65 4.15 1.68
C VAL A 191 17.68 2.97 1.55
N GLN A 192 16.81 3.03 0.57
CA GLN A 192 15.82 2.00 0.31
C GLN A 192 16.21 1.21 -0.94
N LEU A 193 16.35 -0.10 -0.79
CA LEU A 193 16.71 -1.02 -1.85
C LEU A 193 15.57 -2.03 -2.04
N GLU A 194 15.29 -2.36 -3.28
CA GLU A 194 14.32 -3.39 -3.68
C GLU A 194 15.05 -4.50 -4.42
N THR A 195 14.68 -5.76 -4.16
CA THR A 195 15.26 -6.90 -4.88
C THR A 195 14.86 -6.83 -6.35
N PHE A 196 15.80 -7.12 -7.22
CA PHE A 196 15.58 -7.18 -8.66
C PHE A 196 15.59 -8.65 -9.10
N ASN A 197 14.44 -9.15 -9.58
CA ASN A 197 14.26 -10.50 -10.14
C ASN A 197 14.04 -10.42 -11.65
#